data_da023f4db234b06e2707eb57d47427e6
#
_entry.id   da023f4db234b06e2707eb57d47427e6
#
_cell.length_a   1.000
_cell.length_b   1.000
_cell.length_c   1.000
_cell.angle_alpha   90.00
_cell.angle_beta   90.00
_cell.angle_gamma   90.00
#
_symmetry.space_group_name_H-M   'P 1'
#
loop_
_entity.id
_entity.type
_entity.pdbx_description
1 polymer ?
#
loop_
_entity_poly.entity_id
_entity_poly.type
_entity_poly.pdbx_seq_one_letter_code
_entity_poly.pdbx_strand_id
1 'polypeptide(L)'
;MDISKLNSLVELYFKKTEEVEGKRPFLKWLKPDKRTYNWEDVTEKIYKLTAKIKSLIKQGDRCLILSENRPYWLMTDIAIMNAGGISVPIFTTYSANDYEYILNDCKPSLISVSYTHLTLPTRSY
;
A
#
# COMPACT_ATOMS: atom_id res chain seq x y z
N MET A 1 -0.04 6.78 -23.72
CA MET A 1 -1.04 7.07 -22.67
C MET A 1 -1.05 8.57 -22.39
N ASP A 2 -2.22 9.15 -22.40
CA ASP A 2 -2.38 10.58 -22.11
C ASP A 2 -2.70 10.76 -20.61
N ILE A 3 -1.70 11.20 -19.85
CA ILE A 3 -1.81 11.36 -18.40
C ILE A 3 -2.85 12.43 -18.00
N SER A 4 -3.06 13.43 -18.86
CA SER A 4 -3.98 14.53 -18.57
C SER A 4 -5.44 14.08 -18.43
N LYS A 5 -5.78 12.91 -18.95
CA LYS A 5 -7.13 12.35 -18.91
C LYS A 5 -7.37 11.41 -17.73
N LEU A 6 -6.35 11.18 -16.90
CA LEU A 6 -6.44 10.27 -15.75
C LEU A 6 -6.86 11.05 -14.50
N ASN A 7 -7.73 10.44 -13.71
CA ASN A 7 -8.32 11.08 -12.54
C ASN A 7 -7.65 10.66 -11.23
N SER A 8 -6.84 9.60 -11.22
CA SER A 8 -6.24 9.09 -10.00
C SER A 8 -4.98 8.29 -10.27
N LEU A 9 -4.18 8.09 -9.21
CA LEU A 9 -3.01 7.23 -9.26
C LEU A 9 -3.39 5.77 -9.54
N VAL A 10 -4.52 5.32 -9.01
CA VAL A 10 -5.03 3.96 -9.26
C VAL A 10 -5.33 3.79 -10.74
N GLU A 11 -5.99 4.75 -11.35
CA GLU A 11 -6.30 4.71 -12.78
C GLU A 11 -5.02 4.70 -13.61
N LEU A 12 -4.02 5.49 -13.23
CA LEU A 12 -2.71 5.49 -13.88
C LEU A 12 -2.08 4.11 -13.85
N TYR A 13 -2.07 3.46 -12.67
CA TYR A 13 -1.49 2.14 -12.52
C TYR A 13 -2.16 1.12 -13.45
N PHE A 14 -3.49 1.05 -13.42
CA PHE A 14 -4.22 0.04 -14.20
C PHE A 14 -4.15 0.32 -15.71
N LYS A 15 -4.13 1.57 -16.11
CA LYS A 15 -3.89 1.91 -17.52
C LYS A 15 -2.50 1.46 -17.97
N LYS A 16 -1.50 1.64 -17.12
CA LYS A 16 -0.14 1.20 -17.44
C LYS A 16 -0.06 -0.33 -17.55
N THR A 17 -0.80 -1.07 -16.73
CA THR A 17 -0.80 -2.53 -16.84
C THR A 17 -1.35 -3.04 -18.16
N GLU A 18 -2.24 -2.29 -18.81
CA GLU A 18 -2.76 -2.63 -20.12
C GLU A 18 -1.72 -2.49 -21.23
N GLU A 19 -0.72 -1.62 -21.03
CA GLU A 19 0.29 -1.29 -22.04
C GLU A 19 1.55 -2.14 -21.93
N VAL A 20 1.85 -2.69 -20.75
CA VAL A 20 3.10 -3.42 -20.52
C VAL A 20 2.88 -4.90 -20.57
N GLU A 21 3.93 -5.62 -20.96
CA GLU A 21 3.95 -7.07 -20.90
C GLU A 21 4.00 -7.53 -19.46
N GLY A 22 3.08 -8.43 -19.07
CA GLY A 22 2.92 -8.88 -17.70
C GLY A 22 4.16 -9.49 -17.07
N LYS A 23 5.00 -10.14 -17.87
CA LYS A 23 6.24 -10.77 -17.38
C LYS A 23 7.40 -9.78 -17.19
N ARG A 24 7.21 -8.54 -17.60
CA ARG A 24 8.25 -7.52 -17.46
C ARG A 24 8.47 -7.20 -15.97
N PRO A 25 9.74 -7.11 -15.51
CA PRO A 25 10.02 -6.74 -14.12
C PRO A 25 9.46 -5.35 -13.78
N PHE A 26 8.89 -5.22 -12.59
CA PHE A 26 8.36 -3.96 -12.10
C PHE A 26 9.04 -3.53 -10.80
N LEU A 27 9.02 -4.40 -9.78
CA LEU A 27 9.59 -4.08 -8.48
C LEU A 27 10.67 -5.11 -8.14
N LYS A 28 11.78 -4.62 -7.58
CA LYS A 28 12.85 -5.48 -7.10
C LYS A 28 13.18 -5.14 -5.66
N TRP A 29 13.18 -6.15 -4.81
CA TRP A 29 13.60 -5.99 -3.42
C TRP A 29 15.08 -6.30 -3.34
N LEU A 30 15.89 -5.27 -3.09
CA LEU A 30 17.34 -5.41 -3.10
C LEU A 30 17.88 -6.17 -1.89
N LYS A 31 17.21 -6.10 -0.76
CA LYS A 31 17.57 -6.78 0.49
C LYS A 31 16.31 -7.20 1.22
N PRO A 32 16.30 -8.35 1.91
CA PRO A 32 17.43 -9.30 2.04
C PRO A 32 17.52 -10.31 0.88
N ASP A 33 16.43 -10.57 0.15
CA ASP A 33 16.37 -11.73 -0.74
C ASP A 33 16.47 -11.40 -2.23
N LYS A 34 16.62 -10.14 -2.59
CA LYS A 34 16.73 -9.67 -3.99
C LYS A 34 15.60 -10.14 -4.90
N ARG A 35 14.43 -10.37 -4.33
CA ARG A 35 13.28 -10.86 -5.06
C ARG A 35 12.77 -9.85 -6.07
N THR A 36 12.45 -10.31 -7.27
CA THR A 36 11.88 -9.49 -8.35
C THR A 36 10.40 -9.81 -8.52
N TYR A 37 9.59 -8.77 -8.66
CA TYR A 37 8.16 -8.88 -8.94
C TYR A 37 7.89 -8.31 -10.33
N ASN A 38 7.25 -9.09 -11.19
CA ASN A 38 6.83 -8.58 -12.49
C ASN A 38 5.48 -7.86 -12.38
N TRP A 39 5.06 -7.21 -13.46
CA TRP A 39 3.80 -6.46 -13.49
C TRP A 39 2.59 -7.34 -13.16
N GLU A 40 2.57 -8.55 -13.70
CA GLU A 40 1.49 -9.52 -13.47
C GLU A 40 1.40 -9.92 -11.99
N ASP A 41 2.55 -10.22 -11.36
CA ASP A 41 2.60 -10.58 -9.94
C ASP A 41 2.09 -9.45 -9.05
N VAL A 42 2.53 -8.23 -9.32
CA VAL A 42 2.14 -7.04 -8.54
C VAL A 42 0.64 -6.80 -8.67
N THR A 43 0.12 -6.88 -9.89
CA THR A 43 -1.31 -6.68 -10.15
C THR A 43 -2.16 -7.71 -9.43
N GLU A 44 -1.77 -8.98 -9.46
CA GLU A 44 -2.47 -10.04 -8.75
C GLU A 44 -2.51 -9.80 -7.25
N LYS A 45 -1.37 -9.41 -6.67
CA LYS A 45 -1.28 -9.11 -5.24
C LYS A 45 -2.10 -7.89 -4.85
N ILE A 46 -2.13 -6.86 -5.70
CA ILE A 46 -2.97 -5.69 -5.47
C ILE A 46 -4.44 -6.08 -5.45
N TYR A 47 -4.90 -6.93 -6.37
CA TYR A 47 -6.28 -7.40 -6.37
C TYR A 47 -6.64 -8.17 -5.10
N LYS A 48 -5.75 -9.05 -4.64
CA LYS A 48 -5.98 -9.81 -3.41
C LYS A 48 -6.03 -8.90 -2.18
N LEU A 49 -5.11 -7.95 -2.09
CA LEU A 49 -5.09 -6.97 -1.01
C LEU A 49 -6.33 -6.08 -1.05
N THR A 50 -6.73 -5.62 -2.23
CA THR A 50 -7.93 -4.81 -2.41
C THR A 50 -9.17 -5.51 -1.88
N ALA A 51 -9.35 -6.77 -2.25
CA ALA A 51 -10.50 -7.56 -1.80
C ALA A 51 -10.53 -7.68 -0.27
N LYS A 52 -9.38 -7.96 0.34
CA LYS A 52 -9.27 -8.07 1.78
C LYS A 52 -9.54 -6.74 2.49
N ILE A 53 -8.92 -5.67 2.01
CA ILE A 53 -9.09 -4.33 2.61
C ILE A 53 -10.54 -3.88 2.47
N LYS A 54 -11.14 -4.08 1.31
CA LYS A 54 -12.52 -3.70 1.05
C LYS A 54 -13.51 -4.38 2.00
N SER A 55 -13.20 -5.59 2.46
CA SER A 55 -14.03 -6.28 3.44
C SER A 55 -13.90 -5.70 4.86
N LEU A 56 -12.87 -4.90 5.12
CA LEU A 56 -12.54 -4.38 6.45
C LEU A 56 -12.86 -2.89 6.63
N ILE A 57 -13.06 -2.16 5.55
CA ILE A 57 -13.24 -0.72 5.60
C ILE A 57 -14.49 -0.28 4.84
N LYS A 58 -14.88 0.97 5.07
CA LYS A 58 -15.90 1.67 4.29
C LYS A 58 -15.23 2.71 3.42
N GLN A 59 -15.91 3.13 2.36
CA GLN A 59 -15.40 4.16 1.48
C GLN A 59 -15.05 5.42 2.27
N GLY A 60 -13.87 5.98 2.02
CA GLY A 60 -13.39 7.17 2.70
C GLY A 60 -12.69 6.91 4.03
N ASP A 61 -12.67 5.66 4.50
CA ASP A 61 -11.96 5.32 5.73
C ASP A 61 -10.46 5.53 5.55
N ARG A 62 -9.83 6.02 6.62
CA ARG A 62 -8.39 6.24 6.63
C ARG A 62 -7.65 4.96 7.02
N CYS A 63 -6.65 4.63 6.24
CA CYS A 63 -5.84 3.43 6.43
C CYS A 63 -4.37 3.84 6.54
N LEU A 64 -3.76 3.56 7.69
CA LEU A 64 -2.35 3.88 7.89
C LEU A 64 -1.45 2.79 7.33
N ILE A 65 -0.34 3.21 6.76
CA ILE A 65 0.74 2.32 6.35
C ILE A 65 1.97 2.65 7.19
N LEU A 66 2.33 1.74 8.09
CA LEU A 66 3.53 1.84 8.91
C LEU A 66 4.48 0.74 8.46
N SER A 67 5.37 1.06 7.54
CA SER A 67 6.25 0.07 6.95
C SER A 67 7.51 0.72 6.39
N GLU A 68 8.58 -0.05 6.41
CA GLU A 68 9.79 0.28 5.66
C GLU A 68 9.50 0.20 4.15
N ASN A 69 10.41 0.76 3.36
CA ASN A 69 10.33 0.68 1.90
C ASN A 69 10.49 -0.77 1.43
N ARG A 70 9.38 -1.38 1.09
CA ARG A 70 9.30 -2.75 0.58
C ARG A 70 8.39 -2.78 -0.63
N PRO A 71 8.48 -3.81 -1.49
CA PRO A 71 7.54 -3.94 -2.61
C PRO A 71 6.08 -3.92 -2.15
N TYR A 72 5.77 -4.54 -1.03
CA TYR A 72 4.41 -4.55 -0.48
C TYR A 72 3.91 -3.19 -0.02
N TRP A 73 4.81 -2.22 0.24
CA TRP A 73 4.39 -0.86 0.58
C TRP A 73 3.61 -0.24 -0.57
N LEU A 74 4.17 -0.30 -1.79
CA LEU A 74 3.51 0.23 -2.97
C LEU A 74 2.22 -0.53 -3.29
N MET A 75 2.25 -1.86 -3.19
CA MET A 75 1.07 -2.68 -3.43
C MET A 75 -0.06 -2.35 -2.46
N THR A 76 0.26 -2.16 -1.18
CA THR A 76 -0.71 -1.82 -0.14
C THR A 76 -1.28 -0.43 -0.37
N ASP A 77 -0.44 0.54 -0.73
CA ASP A 77 -0.86 1.91 -1.01
C ASP A 77 -1.91 1.93 -2.13
N ILE A 78 -1.60 1.28 -3.24
CA ILE A 78 -2.52 1.20 -4.38
C ILE A 78 -3.79 0.42 -4.01
N ALA A 79 -3.65 -0.67 -3.27
CA ALA A 79 -4.79 -1.49 -2.86
C ALA A 79 -5.76 -0.74 -1.95
N ILE A 80 -5.26 0.07 -1.03
CA ILE A 80 -6.09 0.91 -0.15
C ILE A 80 -6.92 1.87 -1.00
N MET A 81 -6.27 2.58 -1.90
CA MET A 81 -6.96 3.53 -2.77
C MET A 81 -7.95 2.82 -3.70
N ASN A 82 -7.58 1.66 -4.22
CA ASN A 82 -8.46 0.87 -5.08
C ASN A 82 -9.69 0.33 -4.32
N ALA A 83 -9.54 0.10 -3.02
CA ALA A 83 -10.65 -0.34 -2.16
C ALA A 83 -11.56 0.81 -1.71
N GLY A 84 -11.25 2.04 -2.07
CA GLY A 84 -12.03 3.22 -1.69
C GLY A 84 -11.58 3.88 -0.40
N GLY A 85 -10.44 3.46 0.17
CA GLY A 85 -9.88 4.05 1.36
C GLY A 85 -8.97 5.24 1.07
N ILE A 86 -8.60 5.94 2.12
CA ILE A 86 -7.60 7.00 2.08
C ILE A 86 -6.30 6.44 2.64
N SER A 87 -5.27 6.41 1.83
CA SER A 87 -3.96 5.91 2.24
C SER A 87 -3.19 7.00 2.99
N VAL A 88 -2.72 6.67 4.19
CA VAL A 88 -1.98 7.59 5.05
C VAL A 88 -0.65 6.94 5.43
N PRO A 89 0.40 7.16 4.63
CA PRO A 89 1.74 6.64 4.96
C PRO A 89 2.33 7.41 6.13
N ILE A 90 2.95 6.68 7.05
CA ILE A 90 3.66 7.29 8.18
C ILE A 90 5.05 6.68 8.30
N PHE A 91 5.98 7.47 8.84
CA PHE A 91 7.36 7.02 8.99
C PHE A 91 7.54 6.08 10.16
N THR A 92 8.42 5.09 10.00
CA THR A 92 8.76 4.15 11.06
C THR A 92 9.66 4.76 12.14
N THR A 93 10.16 5.95 11.92
CA THR A 93 11.08 6.65 12.81
C THR A 93 10.41 7.68 13.72
N TYR A 94 9.11 7.78 13.69
CA TYR A 94 8.38 8.69 14.57
C TYR A 94 8.47 8.23 16.03
N SER A 95 8.37 9.19 16.95
CA SER A 95 8.28 8.91 18.38
C SER A 95 6.90 8.37 18.75
N ALA A 96 6.79 7.79 19.97
CA ALA A 96 5.50 7.33 20.47
C ALA A 96 4.47 8.46 20.54
N ASN A 97 4.91 9.67 20.90
CA ASN A 97 4.02 10.83 20.95
C ASN A 97 3.51 11.22 19.56
N ASP A 98 4.36 11.11 18.54
CA ASP A 98 3.96 11.38 17.15
C ASP A 98 2.90 10.39 16.69
N TYR A 99 3.09 9.10 16.98
CA TYR A 99 2.10 8.08 16.63
C TYR A 99 0.77 8.30 17.32
N GLU A 100 0.80 8.64 18.60
CA GLU A 100 -0.42 8.94 19.36
C GLU A 100 -1.18 10.11 18.74
N TYR A 101 -0.48 11.18 18.37
CA TYR A 101 -1.07 12.32 17.71
C TYR A 101 -1.74 11.93 16.39
N ILE A 102 -1.03 11.19 15.56
CA ILE A 102 -1.54 10.75 14.25
C ILE A 102 -2.76 9.87 14.40
N LEU A 103 -2.72 8.92 15.33
CA LEU A 103 -3.85 8.02 15.57
C LEU A 103 -5.09 8.76 16.04
N ASN A 104 -4.91 9.75 16.92
CA ASN A 104 -6.03 10.54 17.44
C ASN A 104 -6.60 11.49 16.40
N ASP A 105 -5.75 12.05 15.54
CA ASP A 105 -6.16 12.97 14.49
C ASP A 105 -6.83 12.23 13.34
N CYS A 106 -6.22 11.16 12.89
CA CYS A 106 -6.63 10.40 11.70
C CYS A 106 -7.77 9.42 11.99
N LYS A 107 -7.80 8.83 13.18
CA LYS A 107 -8.76 7.79 13.58
C LYS A 107 -8.89 6.70 12.51
N PRO A 108 -7.80 5.97 12.24
CA PRO A 108 -7.81 5.02 11.13
C PRO A 108 -8.68 3.80 11.44
N SER A 109 -9.27 3.27 10.38
CA SER A 109 -10.02 2.00 10.45
C SER A 109 -9.12 0.79 10.27
N LEU A 110 -7.93 0.99 9.69
CA LEU A 110 -6.99 -0.07 9.39
C LEU A 110 -5.57 0.44 9.54
N ILE A 111 -4.70 -0.40 10.08
CA ILE A 111 -3.27 -0.12 10.16
C ILE A 111 -2.54 -1.30 9.52
N SER A 112 -1.82 -1.03 8.44
CA SER A 112 -0.95 -2.02 7.80
C SER A 112 0.47 -1.82 8.31
N VAL A 113 1.04 -2.85 8.90
CA VAL A 113 2.35 -2.78 9.53
C VAL A 113 3.28 -3.83 8.94
N SER A 114 4.48 -3.41 8.58
CA SER A 114 5.52 -4.34 8.15
C SER A 114 6.89 -3.79 8.52
N TYR A 115 7.51 -4.41 9.52
CA TYR A 115 8.90 -4.10 9.89
C TYR A 115 9.55 -5.31 10.57
N THR A 116 10.87 -5.29 10.59
CA THR A 116 11.65 -6.47 10.96
C THR A 116 12.07 -6.54 12.43
N HIS A 117 12.02 -5.42 13.16
CA HIS A 117 12.68 -5.35 14.48
C HIS A 117 11.81 -4.85 15.63
N LEU A 118 10.57 -4.45 15.36
CA LEU A 118 9.73 -3.90 16.41
C LEU A 118 8.49 -4.75 16.61
N THR A 119 8.19 -5.00 17.87
CA THR A 119 6.92 -5.58 18.25
C THR A 119 6.06 -4.45 18.80
N LEU A 120 5.02 -4.10 18.07
CA LEU A 120 4.02 -3.17 18.57
C LEU A 120 2.79 -3.93 19.00
N PRO A 121 2.10 -3.47 20.07
CA PRO A 121 0.86 -4.12 20.51
C PRO A 121 -0.33 -3.73 19.62
N THR A 122 -0.10 -3.51 18.35
CA THR A 122 -1.13 -3.17 17.37
C THR A 122 -1.33 -4.32 16.40
N ARG A 123 -2.54 -4.41 15.84
CA ARG A 123 -2.84 -5.44 14.86
C ARG A 123 -2.12 -5.14 13.55
N SER A 124 -1.54 -6.20 12.99
CA SER A 124 -0.95 -6.19 11.65
C SER A 124 -1.90 -6.82 10.66
N TYR A 125 -1.99 -6.21 9.51
CA TYR A 125 -2.81 -6.73 8.42
C TYR A 125 -2.02 -6.75 7.12
#